data_1b322fbfa24ea035b95ddb0788ee53d6
#
_entry.id   1b322fbfa24ea035b95ddb0788ee53d6
#
_cell.length_a   1.000
_cell.length_b   1.000
_cell.length_c   1.000
_cell.angle_alpha   90.00
_cell.angle_beta   90.00
_cell.angle_gamma   90.00
#
_symmetry.space_group_name_H-M   'P 1'
#
loop_
_entity.id
_entity.type
_entity.pdbx_description
1 polymer ?
#
loop_
_entity_poly.entity_id
_entity_poly.type
_entity_poly.pdbx_seq_one_letter_code
_entity_poly.pdbx_strand_id
1 'polypeptide(L)'
;MIEIKHIGKSADDLRFFILMDGQHAGGVTVHSVNPPSFSYGIAIARPMRRRGIAKAALPLLYAEMKRRGFTTAIVQIAPDNAPSLRLHQSLSFVQTDAGSDAVTLCRELR
;
A
#
# COMPACT_ATOMS: atom_id res chain seq x y z
N MET A 1 17.87 -1.40 -4.82
CA MET A 1 16.72 -0.84 -5.55
C MET A 1 15.46 -1.59 -5.17
N ILE A 2 14.39 -0.87 -4.89
CA ILE A 2 13.08 -1.48 -4.59
C ILE A 2 12.25 -1.50 -5.87
N GLU A 3 11.62 -2.63 -6.13
CA GLU A 3 10.74 -2.83 -7.27
C GLU A 3 9.47 -3.53 -6.81
N ILE A 4 8.38 -3.33 -7.56
CA ILE A 4 7.18 -4.14 -7.41
C ILE A 4 6.96 -4.91 -8.71
N LYS A 5 6.45 -6.14 -8.59
CA LYS A 5 6.20 -7.01 -9.72
C LYS A 5 4.79 -7.57 -9.64
N HIS A 6 3.99 -7.33 -10.67
CA HIS A 6 2.64 -7.89 -10.75
C HIS A 6 2.71 -9.40 -10.89
N ILE A 7 2.00 -10.10 -10.02
CA ILE A 7 1.99 -11.58 -9.99
C ILE A 7 0.59 -12.16 -10.18
N GLY A 8 -0.39 -11.32 -10.40
CA GLY A 8 -1.76 -11.76 -10.64
C GLY A 8 -1.89 -12.49 -11.97
N LYS A 9 -2.88 -13.40 -12.03
CA LYS A 9 -3.14 -14.20 -13.24
C LYS A 9 -3.96 -13.47 -14.29
N SER A 10 -4.56 -12.34 -13.91
CA SER A 10 -5.39 -11.52 -14.79
C SER A 10 -5.20 -10.05 -14.46
N ALA A 11 -5.75 -9.17 -15.31
CA ALA A 11 -5.69 -7.74 -15.07
C ALA A 11 -6.42 -7.32 -13.78
N ASP A 12 -7.39 -8.12 -13.34
CA ASP A 12 -8.18 -7.84 -12.15
C ASP A 12 -7.57 -8.41 -10.87
N ASP A 13 -6.57 -9.28 -10.99
CA ASP A 13 -5.86 -9.86 -9.85
C ASP A 13 -4.67 -8.96 -9.51
N LEU A 14 -4.89 -8.03 -8.59
CA LEU A 14 -3.93 -6.96 -8.28
C LEU A 14 -3.05 -7.34 -7.09
N ARG A 15 -2.20 -8.33 -7.30
CA ARG A 15 -1.19 -8.74 -6.33
C ARG A 15 0.19 -8.43 -6.88
N PHE A 16 1.09 -8.02 -5.99
CA PHE A 16 2.44 -7.61 -6.36
C PHE A 16 3.44 -8.17 -5.37
N PHE A 17 4.57 -8.69 -5.88
CA PHE A 17 5.75 -8.91 -5.04
C PHE A 17 6.51 -7.60 -4.87
N ILE A 18 7.11 -7.44 -3.70
CA ILE A 18 8.09 -6.38 -3.45
C ILE A 18 9.46 -7.03 -3.50
N LEU A 19 10.33 -6.50 -4.33
CA LEU A 19 11.69 -7.00 -4.49
C LEU A 19 12.68 -5.92 -4.06
N MET A 20 13.70 -6.34 -3.31
CA MET A 20 14.85 -5.49 -2.98
C MET A 20 16.09 -6.12 -3.59
N ASP A 21 16.68 -5.42 -4.56
CA ASP A 21 17.86 -5.91 -5.30
C ASP A 21 17.62 -7.32 -5.86
N GLY A 22 16.41 -7.57 -6.35
CA GLY A 22 16.03 -8.84 -6.94
C GLY A 22 15.57 -9.91 -5.95
N GLN A 23 15.69 -9.65 -4.64
CA GLN A 23 15.27 -10.61 -3.61
C GLN A 23 13.86 -10.28 -3.13
N HIS A 24 13.07 -11.32 -2.88
CA HIS A 24 11.72 -11.18 -2.35
C HIS A 24 11.77 -10.54 -0.95
N ALA A 25 11.09 -9.42 -0.81
CA ALA A 25 11.04 -8.67 0.44
C ALA A 25 9.64 -8.59 1.04
N GLY A 26 8.61 -8.86 0.26
CA GLY A 26 7.24 -8.81 0.75
C GLY A 26 6.23 -8.81 -0.38
N GLY A 27 5.01 -8.41 -0.06
CA GLY A 27 3.94 -8.37 -1.04
C GLY A 27 2.89 -7.32 -0.72
N VAL A 28 2.16 -6.94 -1.75
CA VAL A 28 1.01 -6.06 -1.65
C VAL A 28 -0.16 -6.76 -2.33
N THR A 29 -1.31 -6.75 -1.65
CA THR A 29 -2.56 -7.22 -2.23
C THR A 29 -3.54 -6.05 -2.25
N VAL A 30 -3.99 -5.66 -3.43
CA VAL A 30 -5.05 -4.67 -3.58
C VAL A 30 -6.38 -5.36 -3.39
N HIS A 31 -7.23 -4.81 -2.54
CA HIS A 31 -8.56 -5.35 -2.25
C HIS A 31 -9.55 -4.20 -2.10
N SER A 32 -10.82 -4.54 -1.88
CA SER A 32 -11.88 -3.55 -1.70
C SER A 32 -11.87 -2.52 -2.84
N VAL A 33 -11.79 -3.01 -4.06
CA VAL A 33 -11.72 -2.14 -5.25
C VAL A 33 -13.11 -1.58 -5.52
N ASN A 34 -13.20 -0.26 -5.52
CA ASN A 34 -14.41 0.48 -5.88
C ASN A 34 -13.94 1.67 -6.73
N PRO A 35 -13.70 1.45 -8.03
CA PRO A 35 -13.12 2.50 -8.86
C PRO A 35 -13.87 3.82 -8.74
N PRO A 36 -13.15 4.93 -8.65
CA PRO A 36 -11.70 5.09 -8.82
C PRO A 36 -10.88 4.91 -7.54
N SER A 37 -11.42 4.26 -6.51
CA SER A 37 -10.76 4.05 -5.21
C SER A 37 -10.36 2.59 -5.02
N PHE A 38 -9.32 2.36 -4.21
CA PHE A 38 -8.89 1.02 -3.82
C PHE A 38 -8.30 1.04 -2.42
N SER A 39 -8.31 -0.12 -1.80
CA SER A 39 -7.59 -0.38 -0.55
C SER A 39 -6.55 -1.47 -0.78
N TYR A 40 -5.61 -1.62 0.13
CA TYR A 40 -4.58 -2.64 0.01
C TYR A 40 -4.09 -3.10 1.38
N GLY A 41 -3.49 -4.28 1.39
CA GLY A 41 -2.69 -4.77 2.49
C GLY A 41 -1.25 -4.93 2.03
N ILE A 42 -0.31 -4.66 2.92
CA ILE A 42 1.12 -4.82 2.65
C ILE A 42 1.74 -5.67 3.76
N ALA A 43 2.62 -6.57 3.36
CA ALA A 43 3.40 -7.38 4.29
C ALA A 43 4.85 -7.38 3.87
N ILE A 44 5.74 -7.08 4.81
CA ILE A 44 7.18 -7.15 4.58
C ILE A 44 7.70 -8.40 5.30
N ALA A 45 8.51 -9.19 4.62
CA ALA A 45 9.13 -10.37 5.19
C ALA A 45 9.92 -9.99 6.44
N ARG A 46 9.78 -10.78 7.51
CA ARG A 46 10.35 -10.42 8.81
C ARG A 46 11.84 -10.05 8.76
N PRO A 47 12.72 -10.80 8.06
CA PRO A 47 14.13 -10.43 7.99
C PRO A 47 14.41 -9.12 7.27
N MET A 48 13.42 -8.62 6.50
CA MET A 48 13.57 -7.42 5.68
C MET A 48 12.94 -6.19 6.33
N ARG A 49 12.35 -6.33 7.51
CA ARG A 49 11.67 -5.22 8.20
C ARG A 49 12.65 -4.19 8.71
N ARG A 50 12.16 -2.97 8.95
CA ARG A 50 12.92 -1.82 9.49
C ARG A 50 14.02 -1.32 8.55
N ARG A 51 13.83 -1.53 7.24
CA ARG A 51 14.77 -1.05 6.21
C ARG A 51 14.14 0.01 5.30
N GLY A 52 12.96 0.52 5.66
CA GLY A 52 12.26 1.50 4.83
C GLY A 52 11.67 0.94 3.55
N ILE A 53 11.50 -0.38 3.45
CA ILE A 53 11.04 -1.02 2.22
C ILE A 53 9.61 -0.64 1.89
N ALA A 54 8.70 -0.66 2.89
CA ALA A 54 7.32 -0.28 2.66
C ALA A 54 7.22 1.17 2.17
N LYS A 55 7.97 2.07 2.78
CA LYS A 55 7.99 3.48 2.40
C LYS A 55 8.50 3.69 0.98
N ALA A 56 9.42 2.84 0.52
CA ALA A 56 9.95 2.90 -0.84
C ALA A 56 9.03 2.21 -1.85
N ALA A 57 8.37 1.10 -1.45
CA ALA A 57 7.54 0.31 -2.35
C ALA A 57 6.17 0.93 -2.61
N LEU A 58 5.54 1.52 -1.60
CA LEU A 58 4.17 2.03 -1.74
C LEU A 58 4.04 3.15 -2.77
N PRO A 59 4.98 4.10 -2.90
CA PRO A 59 4.90 5.06 -4.01
C PRO A 59 4.90 4.39 -5.39
N LEU A 60 5.60 3.28 -5.54
CA LEU A 60 5.59 2.51 -6.80
C LEU A 60 4.22 1.91 -7.05
N LEU A 61 3.57 1.41 -6.00
CA LEU A 61 2.19 0.91 -6.11
C LEU A 61 1.25 2.04 -6.52
N TYR A 62 1.37 3.21 -5.93
CA TYR A 62 0.48 4.33 -6.26
C TYR A 62 0.65 4.76 -7.71
N ALA A 63 1.88 4.80 -8.21
CA ALA A 63 2.14 5.11 -9.62
C ALA A 63 1.51 4.07 -10.53
N GLU A 64 1.61 2.79 -10.19
CA GLU A 64 1.02 1.71 -10.97
C GLU A 64 -0.51 1.81 -10.97
N MET A 65 -1.12 2.06 -9.81
CA MET A 65 -2.57 2.18 -9.70
C MET A 65 -3.09 3.41 -10.43
N LYS A 66 -2.36 4.51 -10.37
CA LYS A 66 -2.69 5.71 -11.14
C LYS A 66 -2.66 5.41 -12.65
N ARG A 67 -1.66 4.69 -13.12
CA ARG A 67 -1.56 4.28 -14.51
C ARG A 67 -2.76 3.43 -14.93
N ARG A 68 -3.33 2.66 -14.01
CA ARG A 68 -4.51 1.82 -14.25
C ARG A 68 -5.83 2.59 -14.14
N GLY A 69 -5.78 3.90 -13.89
CA GLY A 69 -6.97 4.76 -13.86
C GLY A 69 -7.53 5.03 -12.47
N PHE A 70 -6.87 4.56 -11.40
CA PHE A 70 -7.31 4.86 -10.04
C PHE A 70 -6.85 6.24 -9.61
N THR A 71 -7.64 6.88 -8.75
CA THR A 71 -7.37 8.25 -8.28
C THR A 71 -7.17 8.33 -6.77
N THR A 72 -7.61 7.35 -6.01
CA THR A 72 -7.64 7.45 -4.55
C THR A 72 -7.27 6.13 -3.90
N ALA A 73 -6.33 6.18 -2.97
CA ALA A 73 -6.03 5.06 -2.07
C ALA A 73 -6.69 5.32 -0.71
N ILE A 74 -7.36 4.30 -0.17
CA ILE A 74 -8.04 4.37 1.11
C ILE A 74 -7.55 3.21 1.98
N VAL A 75 -7.10 3.51 3.20
CA VAL A 75 -6.66 2.47 4.12
C VAL A 75 -7.39 2.60 5.45
N GLN A 76 -7.61 1.46 6.11
CA GLN A 76 -8.14 1.42 7.47
C GLN A 76 -7.07 0.80 8.37
N ILE A 77 -6.69 1.52 9.41
CA ILE A 77 -5.59 1.15 10.28
C ILE A 77 -6.10 1.10 11.72
N ALA A 78 -5.74 0.06 12.46
CA ALA A 78 -6.10 -0.03 13.87
C ALA A 78 -5.55 1.18 14.63
N PRO A 79 -6.34 1.78 15.55
CA PRO A 79 -5.89 3.01 16.24
C PRO A 79 -4.61 2.84 17.04
N ASP A 80 -4.30 1.62 17.47
CA ASP A 80 -3.10 1.32 18.23
C ASP A 80 -1.91 0.89 17.36
N ASN A 81 -2.09 0.84 16.04
CA ASN A 81 -1.00 0.50 15.12
C ASN A 81 -0.22 1.76 14.74
N ALA A 82 0.54 2.29 15.69
CA ALA A 82 1.29 3.51 15.51
C ALA A 82 2.29 3.46 14.35
N PRO A 83 3.05 2.35 14.13
CA PRO A 83 3.97 2.31 12.99
C PRO A 83 3.27 2.48 11.65
N SER A 84 2.12 1.83 11.46
CA SER A 84 1.36 1.95 10.20
C SER A 84 0.78 3.35 10.03
N LEU A 85 0.26 3.95 11.09
CA LEU A 85 -0.23 5.32 11.06
C LEU A 85 0.87 6.29 10.66
N ARG A 86 2.06 6.17 11.26
CA ARG A 86 3.20 7.04 10.92
C ARG A 86 3.65 6.83 9.48
N LEU A 87 3.70 5.58 9.02
CA LEU A 87 4.07 5.27 7.65
C LEU A 87 3.14 5.98 6.66
N HIS A 88 1.84 5.81 6.83
CA HIS A 88 0.86 6.37 5.90
C HIS A 88 0.81 7.90 5.98
N GLN A 89 0.97 8.48 7.17
CA GLN A 89 1.08 9.92 7.31
C GLN A 89 2.31 10.46 6.58
N SER A 90 3.45 9.74 6.65
CA SER A 90 4.66 10.14 5.93
C SER A 90 4.50 10.01 4.42
N LEU A 91 3.53 9.24 3.95
CA LEU A 91 3.20 9.07 2.54
C LEU A 91 2.05 9.99 2.09
N SER A 92 1.79 11.04 2.86
CA SER A 92 0.80 12.08 2.53
C SER A 92 -0.65 11.62 2.62
N PHE A 93 -0.93 10.57 3.38
CA PHE A 93 -2.32 10.23 3.69
C PHE A 93 -2.88 11.19 4.70
N VAL A 94 -4.17 11.49 4.56
CA VAL A 94 -4.91 12.38 5.45
C VAL A 94 -6.00 11.57 6.13
N GLN A 95 -6.14 11.74 7.44
CA GLN A 95 -7.19 11.08 8.18
C GLN A 95 -8.54 11.67 7.81
N THR A 96 -9.49 10.82 7.42
CA THR A 96 -10.83 11.25 7.02
C THR A 96 -11.90 10.80 8.01
N ASP A 97 -11.61 9.78 8.82
CA ASP A 97 -12.52 9.29 9.83
C ASP A 97 -11.74 8.60 10.95
N ALA A 98 -12.29 8.63 12.16
CA ALA A 98 -11.71 7.97 13.32
C ALA A 98 -12.80 7.20 14.06
N GLY A 99 -12.95 5.92 13.69
CA GLY A 99 -13.84 5.00 14.39
C GLY A 99 -13.18 4.37 15.60
N SER A 100 -13.96 3.62 16.39
CA SER A 100 -13.43 2.91 17.55
C SER A 100 -12.53 1.74 17.16
N ASP A 101 -12.78 1.12 16.01
CA ASP A 101 -12.05 -0.07 15.57
C ASP A 101 -10.98 0.24 14.53
N ALA A 102 -11.11 1.35 13.81
CA ALA A 102 -10.19 1.70 12.74
C ALA A 102 -10.17 3.20 12.49
N VAL A 103 -9.02 3.67 12.07
CA VAL A 103 -8.82 5.03 11.55
C VAL A 103 -8.77 4.92 10.05
N THR A 104 -9.54 5.72 9.34
CA THR A 104 -9.54 5.76 7.87
C THR A 104 -8.67 6.90 7.38
N LEU A 105 -7.75 6.59 6.48
CA LEU A 105 -6.88 7.57 5.85
C LEU A 105 -7.01 7.44 4.34
N CYS A 106 -6.93 8.56 3.66
CA CYS A 106 -7.03 8.63 2.21
C CYS A 106 -5.89 9.43 1.62
N ARG A 107 -5.49 9.04 0.41
CA ARG A 107 -4.52 9.77 -0.37
C ARG A 107 -4.98 9.83 -1.82
N GLU A 108 -4.95 11.02 -2.41
CA GLU A 108 -5.12 11.18 -3.84
C GLU A 108 -3.83 10.79 -4.56
N LEU A 109 -3.99 10.08 -5.67
CA LEU A 109 -2.86 9.68 -6.51
C LEU A 109 -2.57 10.79 -7.51
N ARG A 110 -1.37 11.34 -7.42
CA ARG A 110 -0.96 12.47 -8.26
C ARG A 110 0.23 12.11 -9.12
#